data_f411d45ed34444cbec3ba33f439767cc
#
_entry.id   f411d45ed34444cbec3ba33f439767cc
#
_cell.length_a   1.000
_cell.length_b   1.000
_cell.length_c   1.000
_cell.angle_alpha   90.00
_cell.angle_beta   90.00
_cell.angle_gamma   90.00
#
_symmetry.space_group_name_H-M   'P 1'
#
loop_
_entity.id
_entity.type
_entity.pdbx_description
1 polymer ?
#
loop_
_entity_poly.entity_id
_entity_poly.type
_entity_poly.pdbx_seq_one_letter_code
_entity_poly.pdbx_strand_id
1 'polypeptide(L)'
;MNIIICGAGRVGFSISKQLSAQGHSITVVDQSSEFIQKINDTQDVKGIVGRATFPSVLEKAGAEDADMIIAVTQNDETNMVICQVAYSIFKINKKIARIRGQEFLGGKWGKLYGESNLPIDVIISPELEVAKSLQRKLEAPGALDSVPFVDGKIKVLEIDIDKKCPLVNTELSKLTERFPDLKANILGVIRGEKFVILKKKDKILINDKAFVVVNASQIDKTLSAFGHEEKMAKKILIVGGGNIGFNLA
;
A
#
# COMPACT_ATOMS: atom_id res chain seq x y z
N MET A 1 -0.25 -20.06 5.05
CA MET A 1 1.18 -19.73 5.18
C MET A 1 1.50 -19.51 6.64
N ASN A 2 2.70 -19.90 7.07
CA ASN A 2 3.24 -19.62 8.39
C ASN A 2 4.09 -18.35 8.34
N ILE A 3 3.67 -17.28 9.04
CA ILE A 3 4.29 -15.96 8.93
C ILE A 3 4.75 -15.50 10.31
N ILE A 4 6.00 -15.07 10.40
CA ILE A 4 6.55 -14.47 11.61
C ILE A 4 6.61 -12.95 11.41
N ILE A 5 6.02 -12.20 12.35
CA ILE A 5 6.06 -10.74 12.37
C ILE A 5 6.91 -10.29 13.55
N CYS A 6 7.98 -9.57 13.28
CA CYS A 6 8.91 -9.05 14.28
C CYS A 6 8.65 -7.56 14.51
N GLY A 7 8.09 -7.25 15.68
CA GLY A 7 7.60 -5.92 16.06
C GLY A 7 6.07 -5.89 16.21
N ALA A 8 5.59 -5.66 17.43
CA ALA A 8 4.17 -5.60 17.80
C ALA A 8 3.61 -4.16 17.91
N GLY A 9 4.37 -3.17 17.44
CA GLY A 9 3.92 -1.77 17.37
C GLY A 9 2.75 -1.59 16.39
N ARG A 10 2.32 -0.35 16.15
CA ARG A 10 1.15 -0.05 15.28
C ARG A 10 1.16 -0.78 13.93
N VAL A 11 2.31 -0.84 13.26
CA VAL A 11 2.43 -1.49 11.94
C VAL A 11 2.27 -3.00 12.08
N GLY A 12 3.05 -3.65 12.97
CA GLY A 12 2.97 -5.10 13.18
C GLY A 12 1.60 -5.55 13.67
N PHE A 13 0.97 -4.79 14.59
CA PHE A 13 -0.40 -5.04 15.05
C PHE A 13 -1.42 -5.02 13.91
N SER A 14 -1.30 -4.04 12.99
CA SER A 14 -2.22 -3.94 11.85
C SER A 14 -2.01 -5.06 10.85
N ILE A 15 -0.75 -5.40 10.55
CA ILE A 15 -0.41 -6.47 9.61
C ILE A 15 -0.86 -7.83 10.17
N SER A 16 -0.59 -8.13 11.45
CA SER A 16 -1.00 -9.39 12.08
C SER A 16 -2.51 -9.58 12.05
N LYS A 17 -3.27 -8.53 12.35
CA LYS A 17 -4.73 -8.55 12.30
C LYS A 17 -5.26 -8.84 10.88
N GLN A 18 -4.67 -8.21 9.88
CA GLN A 18 -5.12 -8.37 8.50
C GLN A 18 -4.79 -9.75 7.95
N LEU A 19 -3.57 -10.25 8.19
CA LEU A 19 -3.13 -11.55 7.68
C LEU A 19 -3.80 -12.72 8.43
N SER A 20 -4.04 -12.60 9.74
CA SER A 20 -4.83 -13.59 10.51
C SER A 20 -6.24 -13.68 9.97
N ALA A 21 -6.91 -12.55 9.67
CA ALA A 21 -8.25 -12.53 9.07
C ALA A 21 -8.30 -13.18 7.67
N GLN A 22 -7.17 -13.29 6.98
CA GLN A 22 -7.04 -13.99 5.70
C GLN A 22 -6.73 -15.49 5.85
N GLY A 23 -6.73 -16.03 7.07
CA GLY A 23 -6.52 -17.44 7.35
C GLY A 23 -5.05 -17.88 7.36
N HIS A 24 -4.10 -16.95 7.57
CA HIS A 24 -2.70 -17.28 7.75
C HIS A 24 -2.37 -17.58 9.22
N SER A 25 -1.44 -18.52 9.46
CA SER A 25 -0.88 -18.80 10.78
C SER A 25 0.17 -17.74 11.13
N ILE A 26 -0.09 -16.91 12.13
CA ILE A 26 0.74 -15.77 12.49
C ILE A 26 1.38 -15.95 13.85
N THR A 27 2.70 -15.76 13.91
CA THR A 27 3.44 -15.57 15.16
C THR A 27 4.02 -14.16 15.23
N VAL A 28 3.75 -13.43 16.32
CA VAL A 28 4.28 -12.08 16.53
C VAL A 28 5.32 -12.10 17.63
N VAL A 29 6.48 -11.50 17.35
CA VAL A 29 7.61 -11.41 18.30
C VAL A 29 7.87 -9.94 18.64
N ASP A 30 7.89 -9.58 19.91
CA ASP A 30 8.27 -8.24 20.40
C ASP A 30 8.93 -8.34 21.78
N GLN A 31 9.74 -7.35 22.13
CA GLN A 31 10.35 -7.24 23.44
C GLN A 31 9.36 -6.78 24.52
N SER A 32 8.32 -6.05 24.12
CA SER A 32 7.29 -5.53 25.02
C SER A 32 6.25 -6.61 25.32
N SER A 33 6.21 -7.04 26.59
CA SER A 33 5.17 -7.93 27.08
C SER A 33 3.76 -7.33 26.98
N GLU A 34 3.65 -6.01 27.14
CA GLU A 34 2.37 -5.29 27.02
C GLU A 34 1.81 -5.36 25.59
N PHE A 35 2.67 -5.14 24.57
CA PHE A 35 2.24 -5.25 23.19
C PHE A 35 1.85 -6.70 22.82
N ILE A 36 2.62 -7.67 23.28
CA ILE A 36 2.32 -9.08 23.05
C ILE A 36 1.02 -9.49 23.74
N GLN A 37 0.81 -9.07 24.97
CA GLN A 37 -0.45 -9.34 25.67
C GLN A 37 -1.63 -8.75 24.91
N LYS A 38 -1.56 -7.49 24.49
CA LYS A 38 -2.60 -6.83 23.70
C LYS A 38 -2.93 -7.61 22.40
N ILE A 39 -1.92 -8.14 21.73
CA ILE A 39 -2.11 -8.95 20.53
C ILE A 39 -2.83 -10.25 20.86
N ASN A 40 -2.39 -10.99 21.89
CA ASN A 40 -3.01 -12.24 22.30
C ASN A 40 -4.47 -12.06 22.74
N ASP A 41 -4.79 -10.92 23.37
CA ASP A 41 -6.13 -10.62 23.85
C ASP A 41 -7.11 -10.20 22.72
N THR A 42 -6.59 -9.73 21.59
CA THR A 42 -7.43 -9.09 20.56
C THR A 42 -7.38 -9.75 19.17
N GLN A 43 -6.46 -10.71 18.97
CA GLN A 43 -6.24 -11.35 17.66
C GLN A 43 -6.01 -12.86 17.85
N ASP A 44 -6.41 -13.63 16.84
CA ASP A 44 -6.10 -15.07 16.77
C ASP A 44 -4.69 -15.26 16.19
N VAL A 45 -3.68 -14.98 17.00
CA VAL A 45 -2.27 -15.10 16.65
C VAL A 45 -1.44 -15.55 17.87
N LYS A 46 -0.28 -16.14 17.63
CA LYS A 46 0.66 -16.53 18.69
C LYS A 46 1.61 -15.36 19.00
N GLY A 47 1.60 -14.85 20.22
CA GLY A 47 2.54 -13.81 20.68
C GLY A 47 3.72 -14.40 21.46
N ILE A 48 4.93 -13.93 21.17
CA ILE A 48 6.16 -14.33 21.86
C ILE A 48 6.91 -13.07 22.34
N VAL A 49 7.20 -13.02 23.64
CA VAL A 49 8.03 -11.95 24.21
C VAL A 49 9.50 -12.32 24.01
N GLY A 50 10.24 -11.46 23.30
CA GLY A 50 11.67 -11.67 23.08
C GLY A 50 12.28 -10.75 22.03
N ARG A 51 13.59 -10.80 21.91
CA ARG A 51 14.37 -10.07 20.91
C ARG A 51 14.44 -10.89 19.62
N ALA A 52 13.75 -10.46 18.56
CA ALA A 52 13.69 -11.18 17.29
C ALA A 52 15.05 -11.27 16.54
N THR A 53 16.07 -10.55 16.99
CA THR A 53 17.45 -10.72 16.49
C THR A 53 18.15 -11.98 17.02
N PHE A 54 17.60 -12.61 18.06
CA PHE A 54 18.18 -13.82 18.65
C PHE A 54 17.63 -15.08 17.97
N PRO A 55 18.50 -15.94 17.43
CA PRO A 55 18.07 -17.17 16.75
C PRO A 55 17.16 -18.04 17.61
N SER A 56 17.45 -18.21 18.90
CA SER A 56 16.63 -19.00 19.82
C SER A 56 15.20 -18.45 20.02
N VAL A 57 14.99 -17.14 19.82
CA VAL A 57 13.66 -16.55 19.87
C VAL A 57 12.90 -16.81 18.56
N LEU A 58 13.59 -16.71 17.43
CA LEU A 58 12.99 -17.05 16.12
C LEU A 58 12.67 -18.54 16.02
N GLU A 59 13.53 -19.43 16.55
CA GLU A 59 13.26 -20.86 16.65
C GLU A 59 11.97 -21.14 17.43
N LYS A 60 11.81 -20.53 18.63
CA LYS A 60 10.57 -20.60 19.42
C LYS A 60 9.36 -20.04 18.68
N ALA A 61 9.58 -19.09 17.79
CA ALA A 61 8.54 -18.52 16.92
C ALA A 61 8.14 -19.43 15.75
N GLY A 62 8.85 -20.55 15.55
CA GLY A 62 8.60 -21.49 14.48
C GLY A 62 9.30 -21.13 13.17
N ALA A 63 10.51 -20.55 13.25
CA ALA A 63 11.25 -20.08 12.08
C ALA A 63 11.67 -21.19 11.13
N GLU A 64 11.80 -22.44 11.63
CA GLU A 64 12.13 -23.61 10.81
C GLU A 64 11.06 -23.92 9.76
N ASP A 65 9.78 -23.68 10.09
CA ASP A 65 8.63 -23.96 9.24
C ASP A 65 7.99 -22.68 8.66
N ALA A 66 8.63 -21.52 8.82
CA ALA A 66 8.07 -20.25 8.39
C ALA A 66 8.27 -20.03 6.88
N ASP A 67 7.18 -19.69 6.19
CA ASP A 67 7.21 -19.30 4.78
C ASP A 67 7.73 -17.88 4.58
N MET A 68 7.50 -17.00 5.57
CA MET A 68 7.78 -15.57 5.48
C MET A 68 8.13 -14.98 6.84
N ILE A 69 9.05 -14.01 6.82
CA ILE A 69 9.31 -13.13 7.97
C ILE A 69 9.10 -11.67 7.59
N ILE A 70 8.45 -10.90 8.49
CA ILE A 70 8.16 -9.49 8.32
C ILE A 70 8.78 -8.73 9.50
N ALA A 71 9.88 -8.05 9.26
CA ALA A 71 10.60 -7.27 10.27
C ALA A 71 10.15 -5.81 10.22
N VAL A 72 9.36 -5.38 11.23
CA VAL A 72 8.73 -4.05 11.32
C VAL A 72 8.95 -3.39 12.69
N THR A 73 10.10 -3.62 13.28
CA THR A 73 10.51 -2.97 14.52
C THR A 73 10.77 -1.48 14.32
N GLN A 74 11.16 -0.78 15.37
CA GLN A 74 11.45 0.66 15.29
C GLN A 74 12.77 1.00 14.59
N ASN A 75 13.73 0.06 14.54
CA ASN A 75 15.08 0.32 14.04
C ASN A 75 15.35 -0.46 12.76
N ASP A 76 15.85 0.23 11.75
CA ASP A 76 16.13 -0.32 10.43
C ASP A 76 17.22 -1.41 10.52
N GLU A 77 18.28 -1.16 11.27
CA GLU A 77 19.38 -2.11 11.48
C GLU A 77 18.89 -3.38 12.17
N THR A 78 17.99 -3.26 13.14
CA THR A 78 17.35 -4.41 13.78
C THR A 78 16.56 -5.23 12.76
N ASN A 79 15.82 -4.58 11.87
CA ASN A 79 15.05 -5.24 10.82
C ASN A 79 15.96 -5.96 9.82
N MET A 80 17.09 -5.33 9.46
CA MET A 80 18.11 -5.95 8.60
C MET A 80 18.72 -7.19 9.24
N VAL A 81 19.10 -7.12 10.52
CA VAL A 81 19.67 -8.26 11.26
C VAL A 81 18.65 -9.40 11.38
N ILE A 82 17.38 -9.11 11.65
CA ILE A 82 16.32 -10.13 11.70
C ILE A 82 16.25 -10.89 10.37
N CYS A 83 16.21 -10.18 9.25
CA CYS A 83 16.16 -10.79 7.93
C CYS A 83 17.43 -11.61 7.62
N GLN A 84 18.60 -11.12 8.04
CA GLN A 84 19.86 -11.83 7.89
C GLN A 84 19.86 -13.16 8.68
N VAL A 85 19.44 -13.14 9.94
CA VAL A 85 19.32 -14.34 10.78
C VAL A 85 18.32 -15.33 10.19
N ALA A 86 17.15 -14.84 9.78
CA ALA A 86 16.11 -15.65 9.15
C ALA A 86 16.61 -16.37 7.89
N TYR A 87 17.40 -15.69 7.07
CA TYR A 87 18.01 -16.28 5.87
C TYR A 87 19.14 -17.25 6.20
N SER A 88 20.11 -16.80 7.00
CA SER A 88 21.35 -17.56 7.20
C SER A 88 21.14 -18.86 7.99
N ILE A 89 20.27 -18.82 8.98
CA ILE A 89 20.05 -19.95 9.91
C ILE A 89 18.82 -20.77 9.48
N PHE A 90 17.68 -20.12 9.26
CA PHE A 90 16.40 -20.80 9.05
C PHE A 90 16.01 -20.96 7.58
N LYS A 91 16.76 -20.34 6.65
CA LYS A 91 16.49 -20.39 5.20
C LYS A 91 15.08 -19.94 4.80
N ILE A 92 14.50 -19.00 5.55
CA ILE A 92 13.16 -18.46 5.24
C ILE A 92 13.19 -17.82 3.86
N ASN A 93 12.29 -18.27 2.98
CA ASN A 93 12.28 -17.86 1.58
C ASN A 93 11.94 -16.37 1.39
N LYS A 94 10.90 -15.86 2.07
CA LYS A 94 10.43 -14.50 1.90
C LYS A 94 10.74 -13.62 3.11
N LYS A 95 11.54 -12.58 2.90
CA LYS A 95 11.96 -11.66 3.96
C LYS A 95 11.55 -10.25 3.59
N ILE A 96 10.71 -9.64 4.44
CA ILE A 96 10.19 -8.30 4.27
C ILE A 96 10.71 -7.44 5.42
N ALA A 97 11.29 -6.29 5.13
CA ALA A 97 11.79 -5.38 6.15
C ALA A 97 11.25 -3.97 5.99
N ARG A 98 10.91 -3.35 7.11
CA ARG A 98 10.66 -1.92 7.17
C ARG A 98 11.99 -1.18 7.24
N ILE A 99 12.24 -0.31 6.26
CA ILE A 99 13.43 0.56 6.18
C ILE A 99 12.94 1.98 5.95
N ARG A 100 13.42 2.91 6.79
CA ARG A 100 13.03 4.34 6.75
C ARG A 100 14.17 5.25 6.37
N GLY A 101 15.40 4.83 6.67
CA GLY A 101 16.60 5.61 6.37
C GLY A 101 16.78 5.78 4.87
N GLN A 102 16.75 7.04 4.41
CA GLN A 102 16.83 7.37 2.98
C GLN A 102 18.12 6.87 2.34
N GLU A 103 19.22 6.86 3.09
CA GLU A 103 20.50 6.34 2.63
C GLU A 103 20.45 4.84 2.27
N PHE A 104 19.51 4.09 2.89
CA PHE A 104 19.31 2.68 2.63
C PHE A 104 18.34 2.40 1.47
N LEU A 105 17.56 3.40 1.00
CA LEU A 105 16.45 3.18 0.07
C LEU A 105 16.82 3.33 -1.41
N GLY A 106 17.97 3.89 -1.73
CA GLY A 106 18.29 4.09 -3.16
C GLY A 106 19.66 4.65 -3.46
N GLY A 107 19.85 5.10 -4.69
CA GLY A 107 21.09 5.70 -5.19
C GLY A 107 22.25 4.69 -5.29
N LYS A 108 23.46 5.12 -5.00
CA LYS A 108 24.66 4.28 -5.09
C LYS A 108 24.69 3.13 -4.06
N TRP A 109 23.87 3.20 -3.02
CA TRP A 109 23.78 2.21 -1.95
C TRP A 109 22.69 1.15 -2.19
N GLY A 110 21.87 1.27 -3.23
CA GLY A 110 20.81 0.31 -3.56
C GLY A 110 21.26 -1.12 -3.78
N LYS A 111 22.57 -1.35 -4.02
CA LYS A 111 23.18 -2.68 -4.10
C LYS A 111 23.32 -3.39 -2.75
N LEU A 112 22.92 -2.75 -1.65
CA LEU A 112 23.00 -3.34 -0.30
C LEU A 112 22.08 -4.57 -0.17
N TYR A 113 20.99 -4.64 -0.92
CA TYR A 113 19.98 -5.69 -0.82
C TYR A 113 20.13 -6.75 -1.90
N GLY A 114 19.84 -7.98 -1.52
CA GLY A 114 19.90 -9.18 -2.38
C GLY A 114 20.55 -10.35 -1.66
N GLU A 115 20.44 -11.55 -2.22
CA GLU A 115 20.93 -12.79 -1.62
C GLU A 115 22.45 -12.77 -1.31
N SER A 116 23.22 -12.08 -2.13
CA SER A 116 24.68 -11.97 -1.95
C SER A 116 25.10 -10.96 -0.89
N ASN A 117 24.19 -10.11 -0.42
CA ASN A 117 24.44 -9.05 0.56
C ASN A 117 23.47 -9.16 1.73
N LEU A 118 22.59 -8.18 1.92
CA LEU A 118 21.48 -8.26 2.89
C LEU A 118 20.27 -8.93 2.23
N PRO A 119 19.85 -10.11 2.67
CA PRO A 119 18.82 -10.92 2.03
C PRO A 119 17.41 -10.40 2.37
N ILE A 120 17.06 -9.23 1.88
CA ILE A 120 15.73 -8.62 1.99
C ILE A 120 15.09 -8.62 0.61
N ASP A 121 13.96 -9.31 0.48
CA ASP A 121 13.24 -9.44 -0.79
C ASP A 121 12.30 -8.28 -1.06
N VAL A 122 11.74 -7.69 0.00
CA VAL A 122 10.83 -6.54 -0.10
C VAL A 122 11.13 -5.54 1.00
N ILE A 123 11.30 -4.29 0.59
CA ILE A 123 11.45 -3.19 1.52
C ILE A 123 10.12 -2.45 1.62
N ILE A 124 9.67 -2.19 2.84
CA ILE A 124 8.51 -1.36 3.14
C ILE A 124 9.01 -0.05 3.76
N SER A 125 8.67 1.07 3.13
CA SER A 125 8.82 2.40 3.71
C SER A 125 7.45 3.07 3.75
N PRO A 126 6.70 2.95 4.87
CA PRO A 126 5.36 3.53 4.98
C PRO A 126 5.35 5.04 4.70
N GLU A 127 6.40 5.73 5.12
CA GLU A 127 6.55 7.16 4.93
C GLU A 127 6.66 7.54 3.44
N LEU A 128 7.41 6.76 2.68
CA LEU A 128 7.54 6.93 1.23
C LEU A 128 6.22 6.61 0.51
N GLU A 129 5.51 5.56 0.94
CA GLU A 129 4.23 5.21 0.32
C GLU A 129 3.14 6.26 0.60
N VAL A 130 3.13 6.86 1.80
CA VAL A 130 2.27 8.01 2.10
C VAL A 130 2.63 9.21 1.23
N ALA A 131 3.92 9.53 1.08
CA ALA A 131 4.36 10.63 0.22
C ALA A 131 3.94 10.40 -1.24
N LYS A 132 4.14 9.20 -1.79
CA LYS A 132 3.68 8.83 -3.13
C LYS A 132 2.15 8.93 -3.28
N SER A 133 1.39 8.52 -2.25
CA SER A 133 -0.07 8.64 -2.28
C SER A 133 -0.51 10.11 -2.31
N LEU A 134 0.12 10.97 -1.51
CA LEU A 134 -0.13 12.41 -1.54
C LEU A 134 0.26 13.03 -2.89
N GLN A 135 1.42 12.65 -3.45
CA GLN A 135 1.85 13.09 -4.78
C GLN A 135 0.79 12.73 -5.83
N ARG A 136 0.30 11.50 -5.85
CA ARG A 136 -0.74 11.07 -6.80
C ARG A 136 -2.02 11.92 -6.70
N LYS A 137 -2.42 12.29 -5.48
CA LYS A 137 -3.58 13.19 -5.27
C LYS A 137 -3.32 14.61 -5.79
N LEU A 138 -2.09 15.10 -5.67
CA LEU A 138 -1.70 16.41 -6.21
C LEU A 138 -1.65 16.41 -7.75
N GLU A 139 -1.25 15.29 -8.35
CA GLU A 139 -1.20 15.11 -9.81
C GLU A 139 -2.58 14.92 -10.47
N ALA A 140 -3.57 14.47 -9.71
CA ALA A 140 -4.93 14.24 -10.20
C ALA A 140 -5.97 14.85 -9.23
N PRO A 141 -5.99 16.20 -9.09
CA PRO A 141 -6.95 16.87 -8.22
C PRO A 141 -8.38 16.61 -8.72
N GLY A 142 -9.26 16.24 -7.80
CA GLY A 142 -10.61 15.76 -8.13
C GLY A 142 -10.76 14.23 -8.22
N ALA A 143 -9.68 13.47 -8.32
CA ALA A 143 -9.72 12.03 -8.10
C ALA A 143 -9.52 11.69 -6.60
N LEU A 144 -10.21 10.67 -6.11
CA LEU A 144 -10.00 10.13 -4.75
C LEU A 144 -8.64 9.44 -4.65
N ASP A 145 -8.26 8.69 -5.69
CA ASP A 145 -6.94 8.09 -5.86
C ASP A 145 -6.58 7.94 -7.35
N SER A 146 -5.28 7.77 -7.62
CA SER A 146 -4.73 7.61 -8.97
C SER A 146 -3.60 6.60 -8.94
N VAL A 147 -3.84 5.40 -9.49
CA VAL A 147 -2.85 4.31 -9.50
C VAL A 147 -2.19 4.23 -10.87
N PRO A 148 -0.85 4.38 -10.95
CA PRO A 148 -0.14 4.29 -12.22
C PRO A 148 0.08 2.83 -12.66
N PHE A 149 -0.02 2.59 -13.98
CA PHE A 149 0.32 1.36 -14.67
C PHE A 149 1.22 1.66 -15.88
N VAL A 150 1.96 0.64 -16.34
CA VAL A 150 2.81 0.72 -17.54
C VAL A 150 3.73 1.96 -17.48
N ASP A 151 4.57 2.02 -16.44
CA ASP A 151 5.51 3.14 -16.21
C ASP A 151 4.82 4.51 -16.20
N GLY A 152 3.59 4.58 -15.67
CA GLY A 152 2.83 5.82 -15.53
C GLY A 152 2.11 6.29 -16.80
N LYS A 153 2.22 5.59 -17.93
CA LYS A 153 1.54 5.93 -19.19
C LYS A 153 0.03 5.78 -19.11
N ILE A 154 -0.43 4.85 -18.30
CA ILE A 154 -1.84 4.58 -18.03
C ILE A 154 -2.08 4.77 -16.54
N LYS A 155 -3.20 5.36 -16.17
CA LYS A 155 -3.63 5.47 -14.76
C LYS A 155 -5.03 4.92 -14.58
N VAL A 156 -5.28 4.35 -13.41
CA VAL A 156 -6.63 4.05 -12.94
C VAL A 156 -7.00 5.12 -11.93
N LEU A 157 -8.02 5.90 -12.24
CA LEU A 157 -8.55 6.94 -11.37
C LEU A 157 -9.74 6.37 -10.59
N GLU A 158 -9.79 6.63 -9.29
CA GLU A 158 -10.99 6.49 -8.47
C GLU A 158 -11.66 7.85 -8.39
N ILE A 159 -12.89 7.97 -8.94
CA ILE A 159 -13.62 9.24 -9.06
C ILE A 159 -14.94 9.12 -8.31
N ASP A 160 -15.21 10.07 -7.41
CA ASP A 160 -16.49 10.16 -6.72
C ASP A 160 -17.57 10.74 -7.64
N ILE A 161 -18.74 10.13 -7.68
CA ILE A 161 -19.85 10.58 -8.50
C ILE A 161 -20.81 11.38 -7.64
N ASP A 162 -20.61 12.68 -7.64
CA ASP A 162 -21.46 13.62 -6.93
C ASP A 162 -22.62 14.15 -7.79
N LYS A 163 -23.42 15.04 -7.24
CA LYS A 163 -24.54 15.69 -7.92
C LYS A 163 -24.13 16.59 -9.08
N LYS A 164 -22.85 17.03 -9.13
CA LYS A 164 -22.33 17.90 -10.19
C LYS A 164 -21.83 17.12 -11.39
N CYS A 165 -21.68 15.80 -11.26
CA CYS A 165 -21.20 14.94 -12.33
C CYS A 165 -22.18 14.93 -13.50
N PRO A 166 -21.78 15.41 -14.72
CA PRO A 166 -22.65 15.48 -15.88
C PRO A 166 -23.08 14.10 -16.41
N LEU A 167 -22.43 13.03 -15.93
CA LEU A 167 -22.65 11.66 -16.39
C LEU A 167 -23.64 10.89 -15.52
N VAL A 168 -24.16 11.49 -14.47
CA VAL A 168 -25.20 10.88 -13.62
C VAL A 168 -26.40 10.46 -14.45
N ASN A 169 -26.93 9.27 -14.24
CA ASN A 169 -28.03 8.65 -14.99
C ASN A 169 -27.79 8.46 -16.50
N THR A 170 -26.56 8.60 -16.98
CA THR A 170 -26.19 8.39 -18.37
C THR A 170 -25.80 6.91 -18.58
N GLU A 171 -26.30 6.28 -19.64
CA GLU A 171 -25.88 4.94 -20.03
C GLU A 171 -24.43 4.92 -20.52
N LEU A 172 -23.66 3.87 -20.19
CA LEU A 172 -22.26 3.75 -20.60
C LEU A 172 -22.08 3.87 -22.11
N SER A 173 -23.00 3.31 -22.90
CA SER A 173 -22.98 3.39 -24.37
C SER A 173 -22.95 4.81 -24.92
N LYS A 174 -23.60 5.76 -24.23
CA LYS A 174 -23.67 7.16 -24.64
C LYS A 174 -22.44 7.99 -24.27
N LEU A 175 -21.57 7.47 -23.39
CA LEU A 175 -20.34 8.17 -23.00
C LEU A 175 -19.38 8.33 -24.17
N THR A 176 -19.21 7.28 -24.98
CA THR A 176 -18.35 7.31 -26.16
C THR A 176 -18.87 8.29 -27.22
N GLU A 177 -20.19 8.41 -27.37
CA GLU A 177 -20.82 9.37 -28.29
C GLU A 177 -20.63 10.82 -27.79
N ARG A 178 -20.77 11.04 -26.49
CA ARG A 178 -20.64 12.37 -25.87
C ARG A 178 -19.20 12.86 -25.79
N PHE A 179 -18.25 11.94 -25.65
CA PHE A 179 -16.81 12.23 -25.50
C PHE A 179 -15.97 11.34 -26.46
N PRO A 180 -16.09 11.53 -27.80
CA PRO A 180 -15.44 10.64 -28.78
C PRO A 180 -13.91 10.65 -28.70
N ASP A 181 -13.32 11.77 -28.28
CA ASP A 181 -11.86 11.93 -28.15
C ASP A 181 -11.31 11.50 -26.78
N LEU A 182 -12.19 11.08 -25.87
CA LEU A 182 -11.78 10.67 -24.55
C LEU A 182 -11.30 9.21 -24.56
N LYS A 183 -9.99 9.02 -24.48
CA LYS A 183 -9.37 7.68 -24.38
C LYS A 183 -9.40 7.19 -22.93
N ALA A 184 -10.62 6.98 -22.42
CA ALA A 184 -10.88 6.49 -21.08
C ALA A 184 -11.94 5.38 -21.11
N ASN A 185 -11.78 4.39 -20.23
CA ASN A 185 -12.73 3.29 -20.06
C ASN A 185 -13.10 3.14 -18.58
N ILE A 186 -14.39 3.01 -18.32
CA ILE A 186 -14.89 2.71 -16.98
C ILE A 186 -14.81 1.21 -16.75
N LEU A 187 -14.01 0.79 -15.77
CA LEU A 187 -13.88 -0.63 -15.40
C LEU A 187 -15.09 -1.11 -14.60
N GLY A 188 -15.63 -0.26 -13.76
CA GLY A 188 -16.74 -0.55 -12.88
C GLY A 188 -16.92 0.56 -11.85
N VAL A 189 -17.86 0.33 -10.94
CA VAL A 189 -18.14 1.26 -9.84
C VAL A 189 -18.22 0.50 -8.51
N ILE A 190 -17.87 1.15 -7.41
CA ILE A 190 -18.30 0.73 -6.08
C ILE A 190 -19.63 1.40 -5.82
N ARG A 191 -20.66 0.60 -5.60
CA ARG A 191 -22.01 1.03 -5.24
C ARG A 191 -22.39 0.45 -3.89
N GLY A 192 -22.46 1.31 -2.88
CA GLY A 192 -22.46 0.86 -1.48
C GLY A 192 -21.14 0.17 -1.14
N GLU A 193 -21.20 -1.13 -0.78
CA GLU A 193 -19.99 -1.91 -0.43
C GLU A 193 -19.59 -2.91 -1.53
N LYS A 194 -20.26 -2.90 -2.69
CA LYS A 194 -20.04 -3.88 -3.76
C LYS A 194 -19.41 -3.27 -4.99
N PHE A 195 -18.39 -3.96 -5.52
CA PHE A 195 -17.87 -3.63 -6.85
C PHE A 195 -18.78 -4.20 -7.94
N VAL A 196 -19.24 -3.33 -8.86
CA VAL A 196 -20.15 -3.65 -9.94
C VAL A 196 -19.47 -3.34 -11.28
N ILE A 197 -19.32 -4.36 -12.12
CA ILE A 197 -18.88 -4.17 -13.51
C ILE A 197 -20.07 -3.71 -14.33
N LEU A 198 -20.00 -2.50 -14.87
CA LEU A 198 -21.09 -1.90 -15.63
C LEU A 198 -21.12 -2.45 -17.06
N LYS A 199 -22.33 -2.76 -17.55
CA LYS A 199 -22.62 -3.13 -18.94
C LYS A 199 -23.03 -1.90 -19.76
N LYS A 200 -23.07 -2.00 -21.07
CA LYS A 200 -23.38 -0.89 -21.99
C LYS A 200 -24.66 -0.11 -21.68
N LYS A 201 -25.71 -0.76 -21.17
CA LYS A 201 -27.00 -0.14 -20.80
C LYS A 201 -27.07 0.30 -19.34
N ASP A 202 -26.08 -0.04 -18.53
CA ASP A 202 -26.07 0.38 -17.13
C ASP A 202 -25.73 1.86 -17.01
N LYS A 203 -26.20 2.45 -15.93
CA LYS A 203 -26.03 3.88 -15.63
C LYS A 203 -25.11 4.08 -14.45
N ILE A 204 -24.39 5.19 -14.49
CA ILE A 204 -23.64 5.71 -13.35
C ILE A 204 -24.63 6.45 -12.44
N LEU A 205 -24.58 6.18 -11.15
CA LEU A 205 -25.50 6.77 -10.17
C LEU A 205 -24.74 7.69 -9.19
N ILE A 206 -25.47 8.60 -8.57
CA ILE A 206 -24.93 9.43 -7.48
C ILE A 206 -24.44 8.53 -6.35
N ASN A 207 -23.32 8.92 -5.73
CA ASN A 207 -22.59 8.18 -4.68
C ASN A 207 -21.91 6.88 -5.18
N ASP A 208 -21.88 6.61 -6.48
CA ASP A 208 -20.95 5.61 -7.01
C ASP A 208 -19.51 6.14 -6.92
N LYS A 209 -18.56 5.24 -6.71
CA LYS A 209 -17.13 5.51 -6.92
C LYS A 209 -16.70 4.83 -8.20
N ALA A 210 -16.44 5.60 -9.25
CA ALA A 210 -16.09 5.07 -10.56
C ALA A 210 -14.59 4.79 -10.68
N PHE A 211 -14.24 3.63 -11.22
CA PHE A 211 -12.87 3.26 -11.56
C PHE A 211 -12.68 3.42 -13.06
N VAL A 212 -11.83 4.38 -13.44
CA VAL A 212 -11.65 4.79 -14.83
C VAL A 212 -10.20 4.59 -15.25
N VAL A 213 -9.98 3.77 -16.27
CA VAL A 213 -8.67 3.64 -16.93
C VAL A 213 -8.51 4.78 -17.92
N VAL A 214 -7.42 5.50 -17.85
CA VAL A 214 -7.14 6.66 -18.70
C VAL A 214 -5.68 6.74 -19.10
N ASN A 215 -5.40 7.29 -20.29
CA ASN A 215 -4.06 7.72 -20.65
C ASN A 215 -3.64 8.91 -19.78
N ALA A 216 -2.42 8.89 -19.24
CA ALA A 216 -1.91 9.93 -18.33
C ALA A 216 -2.03 11.36 -18.91
N SER A 217 -1.94 11.51 -20.23
CA SER A 217 -2.10 12.82 -20.92
C SER A 217 -3.55 13.33 -20.96
N GLN A 218 -4.53 12.53 -20.56
CA GLN A 218 -5.96 12.87 -20.63
C GLN A 218 -6.66 12.91 -19.26
N ILE A 219 -5.89 12.91 -18.18
CA ILE A 219 -6.44 12.95 -16.81
C ILE A 219 -7.37 14.15 -16.64
N ASP A 220 -6.91 15.37 -16.96
CA ASP A 220 -7.69 16.59 -16.78
C ASP A 220 -9.01 16.56 -17.59
N LYS A 221 -8.94 16.09 -18.85
CA LYS A 221 -10.13 15.93 -19.70
C LYS A 221 -11.12 14.93 -19.11
N THR A 222 -10.58 13.83 -18.55
CA THR A 222 -11.40 12.80 -17.92
C THR A 222 -12.07 13.35 -16.66
N LEU A 223 -11.32 13.97 -15.78
CA LEU A 223 -11.86 14.59 -14.57
C LEU A 223 -12.92 15.65 -14.88
N SER A 224 -12.68 16.51 -15.86
CA SER A 224 -13.68 17.50 -16.33
C SER A 224 -14.95 16.83 -16.87
N ALA A 225 -14.84 15.72 -17.59
CA ALA A 225 -16.01 14.96 -18.06
C ALA A 225 -16.86 14.40 -16.92
N PHE A 226 -16.23 14.10 -15.78
CA PHE A 226 -16.91 13.68 -14.56
C PHE A 226 -17.35 14.83 -13.65
N GLY A 227 -17.13 16.10 -14.07
CA GLY A 227 -17.56 17.30 -13.33
C GLY A 227 -16.52 17.85 -12.35
N HIS A 228 -15.29 17.34 -12.37
CA HIS A 228 -14.18 17.81 -11.57
C HIS A 228 -13.30 18.77 -12.39
N GLU A 229 -13.33 20.05 -12.02
CA GLU A 229 -12.59 21.13 -12.70
C GLU A 229 -11.43 21.67 -11.85
N GLU A 230 -11.05 20.94 -10.81
CA GLU A 230 -9.95 21.30 -9.93
C GLU A 230 -8.64 21.32 -10.71
N LYS A 231 -7.92 22.44 -10.62
CA LYS A 231 -6.62 22.61 -11.30
C LYS A 231 -5.48 22.11 -10.42
N MET A 232 -4.49 21.51 -11.04
CA MET A 232 -3.25 21.14 -10.36
C MET A 232 -2.64 22.35 -9.64
N ALA A 233 -2.29 22.18 -8.38
CA ALA A 233 -1.69 23.24 -7.57
C ALA A 233 -0.30 23.61 -8.12
N LYS A 234 -0.09 24.88 -8.46
CA LYS A 234 1.21 25.40 -8.93
C LYS A 234 2.18 25.71 -7.79
N LYS A 235 1.67 25.88 -6.59
CA LYS A 235 2.46 26.16 -5.38
C LYS A 235 1.91 25.31 -4.24
N ILE A 236 2.78 24.61 -3.56
CA ILE A 236 2.45 23.71 -2.46
C ILE A 236 3.25 24.17 -1.25
N LEU A 237 2.60 24.29 -0.10
CA LEU A 237 3.24 24.54 1.18
C LEU A 237 3.25 23.23 1.97
N ILE A 238 4.43 22.74 2.31
CA ILE A 238 4.59 21.56 3.14
C ILE A 238 4.94 22.03 4.55
N VAL A 239 4.11 21.67 5.53
CA VAL A 239 4.35 21.95 6.95
C VAL A 239 4.79 20.67 7.63
N GLY A 240 6.06 20.64 8.06
CA GLY A 240 6.71 19.49 8.66
C GLY A 240 7.77 18.85 7.75
N GLY A 241 9.02 18.93 8.17
CA GLY A 241 10.20 18.38 7.48
C GLY A 241 10.59 16.95 7.92
N GLY A 242 9.63 16.16 8.45
CA GLY A 242 9.87 14.75 8.74
C GLY A 242 9.94 13.90 7.46
N ASN A 243 10.12 12.57 7.60
CA ASN A 243 10.34 11.66 6.47
C ASN A 243 9.24 11.77 5.38
N ILE A 244 7.98 11.97 5.75
CA ILE A 244 6.89 12.14 4.76
C ILE A 244 7.05 13.47 4.01
N GLY A 245 7.23 14.57 4.72
CA GLY A 245 7.37 15.89 4.10
C GLY A 245 8.62 16.00 3.24
N PHE A 246 9.72 15.42 3.67
CA PHE A 246 10.97 15.35 2.90
C PHE A 246 10.81 14.54 1.61
N ASN A 247 10.13 13.39 1.65
CA ASN A 247 9.90 12.57 0.46
C ASN A 247 8.86 13.17 -0.50
N LEU A 248 8.00 14.07 -0.01
CA LEU A 248 6.99 14.74 -0.84
C LEU A 248 7.56 15.97 -1.56
N ALA A 249 8.62 16.61 -1.01
CA ALA A 249 9.25 17.80 -1.55
C ALA A 249 10.18 17.50 -2.71
#